data_1ec067b76cc0193045ce8c376906f36e
#
_entry.id   1ec067b76cc0193045ce8c376906f36e
#
_cell.length_a   1.000
_cell.length_b   1.000
_cell.length_c   1.000
_cell.angle_alpha   90.00
_cell.angle_beta   90.00
_cell.angle_gamma   90.00
#
_symmetry.space_group_name_H-M   'P 1'
#
loop_
_entity.id
_entity.type
_entity.pdbx_description
1 polymer ?
#
loop_
_entity_poly.entity_id
_entity_poly.type
_entity_poly.pdbx_seq_one_letter_code
_entity_poly.pdbx_strand_id
1 'polypeptide(L)'
;MTDSVNEFVHQHSVTELPAFPAVVLSLLEVMSGGDAGPRDVEAIIRRDSTLTTRLLGAANAAALARGTPAGNLREAISRLGLTRVHTLAVTAAVRGYFRALDQGQPCWQTNLWTHGLLCAVLSRELARVRGACPETAYLAGLLHDLGKPVLALAYPAAYDRLLQKAECSDVSLHGLEHRQWGLDHSGVGAELLAYWGFPALITDAVRYHHQPVADLAHAHPLVRCVALANLLCRYPEVDVTGRQAAARLLDLGRADAQALLDVAYRELAETRAAFGEDADADPAEANEQTLRALGKQARTAALAGGLGATLAEGETIDNIIMCVALLFGVRHLLVLQVDDDQEQLRGTATPTAHPGIADLSLPMDAEASPIASCLLHNRIDTLEATRQGGTLPVADCQVLDRLDGETALTLPLFSSGRPVGLLVLGLRREQTAALQQETGLLRAFADQAGALLARQQQEDARPARQPRVRARRTARAPITFGH
;
A
#
# COMPACT_ATOMS: atom_id res chain seq x y z
N MET A 1 -7.69 -19.18 -12.91
CA MET A 1 -6.81 -18.45 -11.99
C MET A 1 -5.53 -19.21 -11.68
N THR A 2 -5.59 -20.52 -11.37
CA THR A 2 -4.40 -21.37 -11.12
C THR A 2 -3.45 -21.47 -12.31
N ASP A 3 -3.95 -21.50 -13.56
CA ASP A 3 -3.12 -21.65 -14.74
C ASP A 3 -2.24 -20.41 -15.02
N SER A 4 -2.75 -19.20 -14.78
CA SER A 4 -1.99 -17.95 -14.99
C SER A 4 -0.87 -17.75 -13.98
N VAL A 5 -1.03 -18.20 -12.71
CA VAL A 5 0.03 -18.10 -11.71
C VAL A 5 1.11 -19.16 -11.93
N ASN A 6 0.72 -20.39 -12.29
CA ASN A 6 1.67 -21.42 -12.71
C ASN A 6 2.44 -21.01 -13.97
N GLU A 7 1.75 -20.40 -14.93
CA GLU A 7 2.37 -19.85 -16.13
C GLU A 7 3.31 -18.69 -15.79
N PHE A 8 2.93 -17.81 -14.86
CA PHE A 8 3.78 -16.74 -14.34
C PHE A 8 5.05 -17.30 -13.67
N VAL A 9 4.90 -18.26 -12.77
CA VAL A 9 6.03 -18.90 -12.05
C VAL A 9 6.98 -19.59 -13.07
N HIS A 10 6.44 -20.20 -14.14
CA HIS A 10 7.24 -20.82 -15.19
C HIS A 10 7.84 -19.82 -16.19
N GLN A 11 7.11 -18.77 -16.57
CA GLN A 11 7.57 -17.77 -17.54
C GLN A 11 8.63 -16.83 -16.98
N HIS A 12 8.58 -16.52 -15.67
CA HIS A 12 9.52 -15.61 -15.02
C HIS A 12 10.62 -16.34 -14.26
N SER A 13 10.89 -17.60 -14.65
CA SER A 13 12.03 -18.39 -14.13
C SER A 13 12.14 -18.30 -12.61
N VAL A 14 11.18 -18.89 -11.89
CA VAL A 14 11.29 -19.05 -10.41
C VAL A 14 12.65 -19.66 -10.03
N THR A 15 13.33 -20.25 -11.00
CA THR A 15 14.72 -20.74 -10.90
C THR A 15 15.75 -19.63 -10.62
N GLU A 16 15.43 -18.37 -10.86
CA GLU A 16 16.29 -17.21 -10.53
C GLU A 16 16.04 -16.64 -9.14
N LEU A 17 14.96 -17.07 -8.46
CA LEU A 17 14.74 -16.69 -7.07
C LEU A 17 15.75 -17.43 -6.17
N PRO A 18 16.27 -16.75 -5.13
CA PRO A 18 17.07 -17.44 -4.12
C PRO A 18 16.31 -18.63 -3.54
N ALA A 19 17.01 -19.72 -3.25
CA ALA A 19 16.38 -20.87 -2.60
C ALA A 19 15.80 -20.44 -1.24
N PHE A 20 14.53 -20.81 -0.98
CA PHE A 20 13.93 -20.55 0.32
C PHE A 20 14.64 -21.36 1.41
N PRO A 21 14.91 -20.79 2.61
CA PRO A 21 15.68 -21.46 3.64
C PRO A 21 14.99 -22.74 4.15
N ALA A 22 15.53 -23.91 3.82
CA ALA A 22 14.98 -25.22 4.23
C ALA A 22 14.85 -25.35 5.77
N VAL A 23 15.65 -24.61 6.51
CA VAL A 23 15.60 -24.56 7.98
C VAL A 23 14.23 -24.11 8.50
N VAL A 24 13.50 -23.25 7.77
CA VAL A 24 12.16 -22.77 8.15
C VAL A 24 11.15 -23.92 8.12
N LEU A 25 11.17 -24.74 7.05
CA LEU A 25 10.31 -25.92 6.94
C LEU A 25 10.63 -26.95 8.03
N SER A 26 11.92 -27.22 8.26
CA SER A 26 12.33 -28.15 9.32
C SER A 26 11.91 -27.68 10.72
N LEU A 27 11.99 -26.37 10.99
CA LEU A 27 11.51 -25.80 12.26
C LEU A 27 10.00 -25.90 12.38
N LEU A 28 9.26 -25.66 11.30
CA LEU A 28 7.79 -25.77 11.29
C LEU A 28 7.35 -27.21 11.55
N GLU A 29 7.95 -28.19 10.89
CA GLU A 29 7.66 -29.62 11.08
C GLU A 29 7.84 -30.05 12.53
N VAL A 30 8.99 -29.70 13.11
CA VAL A 30 9.34 -30.07 14.48
C VAL A 30 8.36 -29.42 15.48
N MET A 31 8.03 -28.16 15.32
CA MET A 31 7.11 -27.47 16.25
C MET A 31 5.65 -27.89 16.09
N SER A 32 5.23 -28.29 14.89
CA SER A 32 3.86 -28.79 14.62
C SER A 32 3.64 -30.21 15.11
N GLY A 33 4.69 -31.00 15.28
CA GLY A 33 4.66 -32.39 15.73
C GLY A 33 4.36 -32.62 17.22
N GLY A 34 4.34 -31.57 18.04
CA GLY A 34 3.94 -31.61 19.46
C GLY A 34 4.97 -32.18 20.44
N ASP A 35 5.95 -32.98 19.97
CA ASP A 35 6.98 -33.64 20.79
C ASP A 35 8.36 -32.96 20.70
N ALA A 36 8.44 -31.77 20.09
CA ALA A 36 9.68 -31.07 19.85
C ALA A 36 10.41 -30.67 21.13
N GLY A 37 11.62 -31.17 21.30
CA GLY A 37 12.51 -30.82 22.40
C GLY A 37 13.54 -29.74 22.01
N PRO A 38 14.17 -29.11 23.03
CA PRO A 38 15.26 -28.14 22.79
C PRO A 38 16.40 -28.67 21.92
N ARG A 39 16.67 -30.01 21.98
CA ARG A 39 17.72 -30.65 21.20
C ARG A 39 17.40 -30.69 19.70
N ASP A 40 16.12 -30.86 19.35
CA ASP A 40 15.68 -30.96 17.96
C ASP A 40 15.84 -29.62 17.27
N VAL A 41 15.39 -28.55 17.92
CA VAL A 41 15.53 -27.16 17.43
C VAL A 41 17.01 -26.75 17.37
N GLU A 42 17.81 -27.10 18.38
CA GLU A 42 19.27 -26.88 18.37
C GLU A 42 19.92 -27.55 17.16
N ALA A 43 19.59 -28.83 16.88
CA ALA A 43 20.15 -29.59 15.79
C ALA A 43 19.83 -29.01 14.42
N ILE A 44 18.62 -28.48 14.23
CA ILE A 44 18.21 -27.83 13.00
C ILE A 44 18.97 -26.53 12.79
N ILE A 45 18.98 -25.64 13.79
CA ILE A 45 19.62 -24.32 13.71
C ILE A 45 21.13 -24.44 13.48
N ARG A 46 21.80 -25.43 14.09
CA ARG A 46 23.26 -25.68 13.94
C ARG A 46 23.69 -26.03 12.52
N ARG A 47 22.79 -26.48 11.65
CA ARG A 47 23.09 -26.78 10.24
C ARG A 47 23.37 -25.51 9.43
N ASP A 48 22.93 -24.37 9.92
CA ASP A 48 23.18 -23.05 9.31
C ASP A 48 24.01 -22.18 10.26
N SER A 49 25.28 -21.99 9.93
CA SER A 49 26.21 -21.21 10.76
C SER A 49 25.85 -19.72 10.77
N THR A 50 25.33 -19.20 9.68
CA THR A 50 24.89 -17.81 9.57
C THR A 50 23.68 -17.57 10.46
N LEU A 51 22.70 -18.48 10.42
CA LEU A 51 21.52 -18.43 11.27
C LEU A 51 21.92 -18.56 12.75
N THR A 52 22.82 -19.51 13.08
CA THR A 52 23.33 -19.69 14.44
C THR A 52 23.95 -18.39 14.98
N THR A 53 24.79 -17.73 14.18
CA THR A 53 25.44 -16.48 14.57
C THR A 53 24.45 -15.36 14.77
N ARG A 54 23.49 -15.19 13.85
CA ARG A 54 22.43 -14.18 13.95
C ARG A 54 21.54 -14.41 15.16
N LEU A 55 21.17 -15.66 15.43
CA LEU A 55 20.34 -16.02 16.56
C LEU A 55 21.06 -15.76 17.90
N LEU A 56 22.33 -16.11 18.02
CA LEU A 56 23.12 -15.81 19.22
C LEU A 56 23.25 -14.30 19.41
N GLY A 57 23.45 -13.54 18.33
CA GLY A 57 23.44 -12.08 18.37
C GLY A 57 22.10 -11.51 18.88
N ALA A 58 20.99 -11.97 18.33
CA ALA A 58 19.64 -11.56 18.74
C ALA A 58 19.31 -11.98 20.19
N ALA A 59 19.71 -13.22 20.57
CA ALA A 59 19.53 -13.70 21.93
C ALA A 59 20.34 -12.89 22.94
N ASN A 60 21.54 -12.49 22.58
CA ASN A 60 22.42 -11.69 23.45
C ASN A 60 21.96 -10.23 23.53
N ALA A 61 21.46 -9.65 22.44
CA ALA A 61 20.84 -8.33 22.45
C ALA A 61 19.61 -8.30 23.38
N ALA A 62 18.75 -9.30 23.31
CA ALA A 62 17.60 -9.46 24.22
C ALA A 62 18.01 -9.75 25.68
N ALA A 63 19.18 -10.32 25.91
CA ALA A 63 19.71 -10.67 27.22
C ALA A 63 20.52 -9.54 27.88
N LEU A 64 20.94 -8.50 27.13
CA LEU A 64 21.69 -7.36 27.68
C LEU A 64 21.02 -6.68 28.89
N ALA A 65 19.71 -6.79 28.99
CA ALA A 65 18.95 -6.30 30.14
C ALA A 65 18.97 -7.26 31.35
N ARG A 66 19.51 -8.49 31.26
CA ARG A 66 19.30 -9.56 32.27
C ARG A 66 20.55 -10.37 32.69
N GLY A 67 21.76 -10.04 32.21
CA GLY A 67 22.98 -10.73 32.69
C GLY A 67 23.98 -11.09 31.61
N THR A 68 24.86 -12.08 31.87
CA THR A 68 25.94 -12.50 30.98
C THR A 68 25.43 -13.04 29.64
N PRO A 69 26.09 -12.72 28.51
CA PRO A 69 25.72 -13.24 27.20
C PRO A 69 25.73 -14.77 27.12
N ALA A 70 24.83 -15.35 26.34
CA ALA A 70 24.81 -16.78 26.03
C ALA A 70 26.01 -17.13 25.12
N GLY A 71 26.85 -18.06 25.56
CA GLY A 71 28.05 -18.49 24.82
C GLY A 71 27.73 -19.52 23.71
N ASN A 72 26.57 -20.12 23.73
CA ASN A 72 26.16 -21.14 22.77
C ASN A 72 24.63 -21.22 22.64
N LEU A 73 24.19 -21.90 21.59
CA LEU A 73 22.75 -22.02 21.25
C LEU A 73 21.92 -22.72 22.33
N ARG A 74 22.48 -23.73 23.00
CA ARG A 74 21.80 -24.44 24.10
C ARG A 74 21.55 -23.53 25.28
N GLU A 75 22.50 -22.68 25.59
CA GLU A 75 22.36 -21.67 26.65
C GLU A 75 21.32 -20.61 26.26
N ALA A 76 21.30 -20.18 24.99
CA ALA A 76 20.26 -19.28 24.49
C ALA A 76 18.86 -19.90 24.60
N ILE A 77 18.70 -21.18 24.22
CA ILE A 77 17.43 -21.93 24.37
C ILE A 77 17.01 -22.03 25.83
N SER A 78 17.96 -22.33 26.73
CA SER A 78 17.69 -22.47 28.15
C SER A 78 17.20 -21.14 28.78
N ARG A 79 17.74 -20.02 28.34
CA ARG A 79 17.42 -18.68 28.89
C ARG A 79 16.17 -18.03 28.29
N LEU A 80 16.02 -18.14 26.96
CA LEU A 80 14.91 -17.50 26.26
C LEU A 80 13.66 -18.38 26.16
N GLY A 81 13.84 -19.69 26.35
CA GLY A 81 12.82 -20.68 26.09
C GLY A 81 12.75 -21.09 24.60
N LEU A 82 12.19 -22.26 24.36
CA LEU A 82 12.13 -22.89 23.05
C LEU A 82 11.35 -22.06 22.03
N THR A 83 10.15 -21.60 22.42
CA THR A 83 9.26 -20.81 21.55
C THR A 83 9.91 -19.50 21.08
N ARG A 84 10.60 -18.80 22.00
CA ARG A 84 11.28 -17.54 21.63
C ARG A 84 12.45 -17.76 20.69
N VAL A 85 13.25 -18.80 20.93
CA VAL A 85 14.36 -19.17 20.06
C VAL A 85 13.85 -19.61 18.68
N HIS A 86 12.76 -20.41 18.62
CA HIS A 86 12.12 -20.77 17.38
C HIS A 86 11.65 -19.52 16.60
N THR A 87 10.92 -18.62 17.24
CA THR A 87 10.45 -17.36 16.64
C THR A 87 11.62 -16.56 16.07
N LEU A 88 12.70 -16.37 16.85
CA LEU A 88 13.89 -15.65 16.38
C LEU A 88 14.59 -16.35 15.21
N ALA A 89 14.67 -17.68 15.23
CA ALA A 89 15.29 -18.46 14.16
C ALA A 89 14.51 -18.33 12.85
N VAL A 90 13.19 -18.51 12.89
CA VAL A 90 12.31 -18.34 11.73
C VAL A 90 12.40 -16.90 11.19
N THR A 91 12.32 -15.93 12.09
CA THR A 91 12.43 -14.51 11.73
C THR A 91 13.76 -14.19 11.05
N ALA A 92 14.89 -14.67 11.60
CA ALA A 92 16.22 -14.47 11.04
C ALA A 92 16.40 -15.10 9.66
N ALA A 93 15.88 -16.32 9.47
CA ALA A 93 15.95 -17.04 8.20
C ALA A 93 15.12 -16.36 7.12
N VAL A 94 13.87 -16.01 7.42
CA VAL A 94 12.95 -15.31 6.50
C VAL A 94 13.49 -13.91 6.16
N ARG A 95 14.00 -13.16 7.15
CA ARG A 95 14.65 -11.86 6.91
C ARG A 95 15.86 -11.98 5.98
N GLY A 96 16.67 -13.05 6.16
CA GLY A 96 17.78 -13.34 5.27
C GLY A 96 17.32 -13.55 3.83
N TYR A 97 16.21 -14.25 3.64
CA TYR A 97 15.61 -14.48 2.33
C TYR A 97 15.08 -13.16 1.70
N PHE A 98 14.32 -12.35 2.46
CA PHE A 98 13.85 -11.06 1.96
C PHE A 98 15.00 -10.14 1.55
N ARG A 99 16.11 -10.14 2.32
CA ARG A 99 17.31 -9.38 1.94
C ARG A 99 18.00 -9.91 0.68
N ALA A 100 17.94 -11.21 0.43
CA ALA A 100 18.47 -11.81 -0.80
C ALA A 100 17.62 -11.46 -2.04
N LEU A 101 16.33 -11.18 -1.85
CA LEU A 101 15.44 -10.64 -2.89
C LEU A 101 15.68 -9.15 -3.14
N ASP A 102 16.40 -8.46 -2.25
CA ASP A 102 16.64 -7.02 -2.34
C ASP A 102 17.70 -6.72 -3.41
N GLN A 103 17.30 -6.11 -4.51
CA GLN A 103 18.18 -5.64 -5.59
C GLN A 103 18.46 -4.12 -5.51
N GLY A 104 18.44 -3.53 -4.30
CA GLY A 104 18.78 -2.13 -4.09
C GLY A 104 17.62 -1.14 -4.11
N GLN A 105 16.40 -1.60 -3.81
CA GLN A 105 15.20 -0.78 -3.63
C GLN A 105 14.85 -0.64 -2.12
N PRO A 106 15.46 0.31 -1.38
CA PRO A 106 15.52 0.24 0.09
C PRO A 106 14.22 0.60 0.82
N CYS A 107 13.35 1.45 0.27
CA CYS A 107 12.30 2.11 1.07
C CYS A 107 11.06 1.25 1.32
N TRP A 108 10.43 0.68 0.30
CA TRP A 108 9.20 -0.08 0.48
C TRP A 108 9.43 -1.45 1.14
N GLN A 109 10.62 -2.01 1.01
CA GLN A 109 10.98 -3.31 1.60
C GLN A 109 11.10 -3.24 3.13
N THR A 110 11.58 -2.12 3.69
CA THR A 110 11.61 -1.92 5.14
C THR A 110 10.19 -1.91 5.70
N ASN A 111 9.25 -1.25 5.02
CA ASN A 111 7.85 -1.21 5.43
C ASN A 111 7.19 -2.57 5.27
N LEU A 112 7.46 -3.30 4.18
CA LEU A 112 6.97 -4.65 3.96
C LEU A 112 7.44 -5.60 5.05
N TRP A 113 8.72 -5.53 5.44
CA TRP A 113 9.28 -6.32 6.51
C TRP A 113 8.65 -6.01 7.87
N THR A 114 8.52 -4.73 8.21
CA THR A 114 7.91 -4.28 9.47
C THR A 114 6.45 -4.69 9.54
N HIS A 115 5.69 -4.51 8.46
CA HIS A 115 4.30 -4.94 8.36
C HIS A 115 4.17 -6.47 8.49
N GLY A 116 4.98 -7.22 7.77
CA GLY A 116 4.99 -8.69 7.84
C GLY A 116 5.30 -9.20 9.25
N LEU A 117 6.26 -8.58 9.94
CA LEU A 117 6.62 -8.95 11.30
C LEU A 117 5.51 -8.61 12.30
N LEU A 118 4.87 -7.43 12.19
CA LEU A 118 3.73 -7.06 13.01
C LEU A 118 2.54 -8.02 12.78
N CYS A 119 2.25 -8.33 11.52
CA CYS A 119 1.21 -9.28 11.14
C CYS A 119 1.50 -10.69 11.67
N ALA A 120 2.77 -11.13 11.67
CA ALA A 120 3.20 -12.40 12.25
C ALA A 120 2.90 -12.48 13.75
N VAL A 121 3.33 -11.46 14.50
CA VAL A 121 3.11 -11.42 15.96
C VAL A 121 1.62 -11.38 16.27
N LEU A 122 0.86 -10.52 15.59
CA LEU A 122 -0.58 -10.40 15.83
C LEU A 122 -1.34 -11.68 15.41
N SER A 123 -0.99 -12.30 14.29
CA SER A 123 -1.58 -13.59 13.88
C SER A 123 -1.37 -14.68 14.92
N ARG A 124 -0.19 -14.73 15.54
CA ARG A 124 0.12 -15.67 16.63
C ARG A 124 -0.74 -15.40 17.86
N GLU A 125 -0.86 -14.14 18.28
CA GLU A 125 -1.68 -13.78 19.45
C GLU A 125 -3.17 -14.09 19.21
N LEU A 126 -3.69 -13.79 18.02
CA LEU A 126 -5.05 -14.14 17.63
C LEU A 126 -5.27 -15.66 17.61
N ALA A 127 -4.29 -16.43 17.13
CA ALA A 127 -4.34 -17.89 17.10
C ALA A 127 -4.39 -18.50 18.51
N ARG A 128 -3.63 -17.95 19.47
CA ARG A 128 -3.68 -18.36 20.88
C ARG A 128 -5.07 -18.22 21.48
N VAL A 129 -5.77 -17.14 21.15
CA VAL A 129 -7.13 -16.91 21.64
C VAL A 129 -8.15 -17.83 20.98
N ARG A 130 -7.91 -18.29 19.75
CA ARG A 130 -8.89 -19.04 18.93
C ARG A 130 -8.52 -20.50 18.66
N GLY A 131 -7.50 -21.02 19.34
CA GLY A 131 -7.16 -22.43 19.30
C GLY A 131 -6.55 -22.91 17.97
N ALA A 132 -5.99 -21.99 17.17
CA ALA A 132 -5.12 -22.35 16.05
C ALA A 132 -3.67 -22.51 16.55
N CYS A 133 -2.83 -23.20 15.76
CA CYS A 133 -1.40 -23.32 16.09
C CYS A 133 -0.71 -21.95 16.01
N PRO A 134 -0.18 -21.40 17.12
CA PRO A 134 0.40 -20.07 17.16
C PRO A 134 1.65 -19.93 16.28
N GLU A 135 2.50 -20.95 16.22
CA GLU A 135 3.73 -20.95 15.44
C GLU A 135 3.44 -20.96 13.94
N THR A 136 2.44 -21.75 13.53
CA THR A 136 1.96 -21.77 12.14
C THR A 136 1.34 -20.41 11.76
N ALA A 137 0.59 -19.79 12.67
CA ALA A 137 -0.01 -18.47 12.45
C ALA A 137 1.07 -17.36 12.35
N TYR A 138 2.10 -17.44 13.18
CA TYR A 138 3.25 -16.54 13.09
C TYR A 138 3.90 -16.60 11.71
N LEU A 139 4.22 -17.82 11.24
CA LEU A 139 4.87 -18.01 9.96
C LEU A 139 3.98 -17.58 8.78
N ALA A 140 2.69 -17.93 8.81
CA ALA A 140 1.75 -17.51 7.79
C ALA A 140 1.61 -15.98 7.73
N GLY A 141 1.52 -15.32 8.90
CA GLY A 141 1.50 -13.86 9.00
C GLY A 141 2.81 -13.20 8.52
N LEU A 142 3.97 -13.84 8.75
CA LEU A 142 5.27 -13.34 8.29
C LEU A 142 5.43 -13.40 6.76
N LEU A 143 4.80 -14.39 6.14
CA LEU A 143 4.94 -14.69 4.71
C LEU A 143 3.73 -14.23 3.87
N HIS A 144 2.68 -13.65 4.46
CA HIS A 144 1.44 -13.36 3.73
C HIS A 144 1.64 -12.47 2.50
N ASP A 145 2.59 -11.57 2.57
CA ASP A 145 2.92 -10.59 1.53
C ASP A 145 4.12 -11.00 0.66
N LEU A 146 4.58 -12.24 0.73
CA LEU A 146 5.76 -12.75 0.01
C LEU A 146 5.69 -12.52 -1.51
N GLY A 147 4.51 -12.52 -2.09
CA GLY A 147 4.34 -12.28 -3.52
C GLY A 147 4.68 -10.85 -3.96
N LYS A 148 4.64 -9.87 -3.07
CA LYS A 148 4.98 -8.46 -3.39
C LYS A 148 6.40 -8.29 -3.93
N PRO A 149 7.46 -8.74 -3.22
CA PRO A 149 8.83 -8.65 -3.75
C PRO A 149 9.04 -9.46 -5.03
N VAL A 150 8.32 -10.57 -5.20
CA VAL A 150 8.40 -11.39 -6.42
C VAL A 150 7.82 -10.65 -7.60
N LEU A 151 6.65 -10.01 -7.47
CA LEU A 151 6.06 -9.15 -8.50
C LEU A 151 6.94 -7.93 -8.81
N ALA A 152 7.56 -7.34 -7.78
CA ALA A 152 8.48 -6.23 -7.96
C ALA A 152 9.74 -6.64 -8.73
N LEU A 153 10.26 -7.84 -8.51
CA LEU A 153 11.39 -8.40 -9.28
C LEU A 153 11.00 -8.69 -10.73
N ALA A 154 9.80 -9.24 -10.95
CA ALA A 154 9.32 -9.56 -12.29
C ALA A 154 8.98 -8.31 -13.13
N TYR A 155 8.46 -7.28 -12.51
CA TYR A 155 7.96 -6.07 -13.18
C TYR A 155 8.43 -4.76 -12.49
N PRO A 156 9.74 -4.49 -12.34
CA PRO A 156 10.24 -3.44 -11.46
C PRO A 156 9.56 -2.07 -11.65
N ALA A 157 9.69 -1.50 -12.86
CA ALA A 157 9.13 -0.18 -13.16
C ALA A 157 7.59 -0.12 -13.16
N ALA A 158 6.92 -1.24 -13.48
CA ALA A 158 5.47 -1.30 -13.46
C ALA A 158 4.94 -1.46 -12.03
N TYR A 159 5.66 -2.21 -11.20
CA TYR A 159 5.29 -2.40 -9.81
C TYR A 159 5.46 -1.13 -8.99
N ASP A 160 6.53 -0.36 -9.22
CA ASP A 160 6.73 0.95 -8.58
C ASP A 160 5.58 1.91 -8.89
N ARG A 161 5.13 1.96 -10.17
CA ARG A 161 3.94 2.75 -10.54
C ARG A 161 2.66 2.27 -9.85
N LEU A 162 2.49 0.95 -9.70
CA LEU A 162 1.34 0.37 -9.00
C LEU A 162 1.35 0.70 -7.51
N LEU A 163 2.51 0.63 -6.84
CA LEU A 163 2.66 1.03 -5.44
C LEU A 163 2.28 2.49 -5.26
N GLN A 164 2.80 3.38 -6.10
CA GLN A 164 2.46 4.81 -6.07
C GLN A 164 0.95 5.02 -6.28
N LYS A 165 0.34 4.30 -7.23
CA LYS A 165 -1.10 4.39 -7.48
C LYS A 165 -1.94 3.88 -6.30
N ALA A 166 -1.51 2.80 -5.64
CA ALA A 166 -2.19 2.27 -4.45
C ALA A 166 -2.13 3.24 -3.26
N GLU A 167 -1.02 3.96 -3.09
CA GLU A 167 -0.87 4.98 -2.05
C GLU A 167 -1.77 6.20 -2.29
N CYS A 168 -2.05 6.50 -3.55
CA CYS A 168 -2.82 7.68 -3.97
C CYS A 168 -4.31 7.41 -4.21
N SER A 169 -4.77 6.16 -4.09
CA SER A 169 -6.15 5.79 -4.42
C SER A 169 -6.75 4.88 -3.35
N ASP A 170 -8.09 4.88 -3.26
CA ASP A 170 -8.83 3.93 -2.40
C ASP A 170 -8.82 2.50 -2.94
N VAL A 171 -8.15 2.27 -4.07
CA VAL A 171 -8.05 0.94 -4.68
C VAL A 171 -6.91 0.18 -4.02
N SER A 172 -7.23 -0.97 -3.48
CA SER A 172 -6.24 -1.85 -2.86
C SER A 172 -5.17 -2.31 -3.85
N LEU A 173 -3.92 -2.42 -3.39
CA LEU A 173 -2.80 -2.87 -4.22
C LEU A 173 -3.11 -4.19 -4.92
N HIS A 174 -3.66 -5.21 -4.22
CA HIS A 174 -4.02 -6.49 -4.84
C HIS A 174 -5.04 -6.34 -5.97
N GLY A 175 -5.98 -5.40 -5.83
CA GLY A 175 -6.96 -5.10 -6.89
C GLY A 175 -6.33 -4.42 -8.11
N LEU A 176 -5.29 -3.61 -7.91
CA LEU A 176 -4.51 -3.01 -9.00
C LEU A 176 -3.65 -4.05 -9.72
N GLU A 177 -2.96 -4.91 -8.96
CA GLU A 177 -2.17 -6.03 -9.49
C GLU A 177 -3.03 -6.95 -10.35
N HIS A 178 -4.19 -7.36 -9.84
CA HIS A 178 -5.12 -8.22 -10.55
C HIS A 178 -5.62 -7.59 -11.85
N ARG A 179 -5.93 -6.30 -11.86
CA ARG A 179 -6.33 -5.58 -13.08
C ARG A 179 -5.20 -5.48 -14.10
N GLN A 180 -3.95 -5.32 -13.63
CA GLN A 180 -2.80 -5.13 -14.49
C GLN A 180 -2.32 -6.44 -15.12
N TRP A 181 -2.32 -7.54 -14.36
CA TRP A 181 -1.68 -8.80 -14.76
C TRP A 181 -2.60 -10.03 -14.70
N GLY A 182 -3.85 -9.88 -14.22
CA GLY A 182 -4.76 -11.02 -13.99
C GLY A 182 -4.38 -11.88 -12.78
N LEU A 183 -3.37 -11.47 -12.01
CA LEU A 183 -2.87 -12.12 -10.80
C LEU A 183 -2.51 -11.06 -9.75
N ASP A 184 -2.39 -11.48 -8.50
CA ASP A 184 -2.02 -10.60 -7.38
C ASP A 184 -0.97 -11.26 -6.48
N HIS A 185 -0.38 -10.46 -5.56
CA HIS A 185 0.67 -10.94 -4.67
C HIS A 185 0.21 -12.08 -3.75
N SER A 186 -1.06 -12.15 -3.37
CA SER A 186 -1.57 -13.22 -2.52
C SER A 186 -1.59 -14.56 -3.25
N GLY A 187 -2.00 -14.56 -4.52
CA GLY A 187 -1.94 -15.71 -5.41
C GLY A 187 -0.51 -16.17 -5.68
N VAL A 188 0.36 -15.24 -6.09
CA VAL A 188 1.78 -15.52 -6.36
C VAL A 188 2.49 -16.08 -5.14
N GLY A 189 2.31 -15.44 -3.98
CA GLY A 189 2.92 -15.91 -2.72
C GLY A 189 2.46 -17.31 -2.32
N ALA A 190 1.17 -17.60 -2.45
CA ALA A 190 0.60 -18.91 -2.14
C ALA A 190 1.15 -20.03 -3.05
N GLU A 191 1.26 -19.77 -4.37
CA GLU A 191 1.84 -20.75 -5.31
C GLU A 191 3.32 -21.02 -5.03
N LEU A 192 4.10 -19.99 -4.69
CA LEU A 192 5.49 -20.15 -4.30
C LEU A 192 5.64 -20.99 -3.04
N LEU A 193 4.82 -20.73 -2.03
CA LEU A 193 4.84 -21.52 -0.80
C LEU A 193 4.44 -22.98 -1.06
N ALA A 194 3.43 -23.21 -1.92
CA ALA A 194 3.05 -24.56 -2.35
C ALA A 194 4.22 -25.27 -3.09
N TYR A 195 4.89 -24.56 -4.00
CA TYR A 195 6.06 -25.07 -4.72
C TYR A 195 7.21 -25.45 -3.78
N TRP A 196 7.41 -24.70 -2.70
CA TRP A 196 8.43 -25.02 -1.68
C TRP A 196 7.97 -26.08 -0.66
N GLY A 197 6.76 -26.64 -0.82
CA GLY A 197 6.25 -27.72 0.03
C GLY A 197 5.67 -27.27 1.36
N PHE A 198 5.22 -26.01 1.47
CA PHE A 198 4.53 -25.56 2.67
C PHE A 198 3.15 -26.23 2.82
N PRO A 199 2.69 -26.47 4.07
CA PRO A 199 1.35 -27.01 4.33
C PRO A 199 0.25 -26.17 3.70
N ALA A 200 -0.80 -26.82 3.16
CA ALA A 200 -1.92 -26.18 2.48
C ALA A 200 -2.60 -25.07 3.32
N LEU A 201 -2.69 -25.24 4.63
CA LEU A 201 -3.28 -24.22 5.51
C LEU A 201 -2.48 -22.90 5.54
N ILE A 202 -1.16 -22.95 5.39
CA ILE A 202 -0.32 -21.75 5.30
C ILE A 202 -0.53 -21.09 3.93
N THR A 203 -0.52 -21.88 2.86
CA THR A 203 -0.76 -21.39 1.51
C THR A 203 -2.15 -20.77 1.35
N ASP A 204 -3.17 -21.38 1.99
CA ASP A 204 -4.52 -20.83 2.03
C ASP A 204 -4.59 -19.52 2.81
N ALA A 205 -3.91 -19.42 3.95
CA ALA A 205 -3.86 -18.18 4.72
C ALA A 205 -3.24 -17.04 3.91
N VAL A 206 -2.19 -17.32 3.14
CA VAL A 206 -1.56 -16.36 2.23
C VAL A 206 -2.46 -16.03 1.04
N ARG A 207 -3.12 -17.02 0.43
CA ARG A 207 -3.99 -16.83 -0.73
C ARG A 207 -5.20 -15.97 -0.44
N TYR A 208 -5.80 -16.15 0.75
CA TYR A 208 -7.11 -15.59 1.06
C TYR A 208 -7.09 -14.39 2.02
N HIS A 209 -5.92 -13.86 2.40
CA HIS A 209 -5.84 -12.79 3.40
C HIS A 209 -6.48 -11.45 2.96
N HIS A 210 -6.74 -11.26 1.67
CA HIS A 210 -7.45 -10.10 1.11
C HIS A 210 -8.91 -10.35 0.78
N GLN A 211 -9.42 -11.54 1.01
CA GLN A 211 -10.83 -11.83 0.73
C GLN A 211 -11.76 -11.02 1.64
N PRO A 212 -12.96 -10.66 1.16
CA PRO A 212 -13.95 -9.97 1.96
C PRO A 212 -14.23 -10.69 3.27
N VAL A 213 -14.37 -9.96 4.37
CA VAL A 213 -14.64 -10.49 5.72
C VAL A 213 -15.87 -11.41 5.72
N ALA A 214 -16.87 -11.12 4.86
CA ALA A 214 -18.07 -11.93 4.72
C ALA A 214 -17.77 -13.37 4.27
N ASP A 215 -16.84 -13.51 3.33
CA ASP A 215 -16.49 -14.80 2.71
C ASP A 215 -15.57 -15.61 3.61
N LEU A 216 -14.85 -14.96 4.52
CA LEU A 216 -13.94 -15.59 5.47
C LEU A 216 -14.63 -16.08 6.77
N ALA A 217 -15.90 -15.74 7.01
CA ALA A 217 -16.58 -16.02 8.28
C ALA A 217 -16.54 -17.52 8.69
N HIS A 218 -16.54 -18.43 7.72
CA HIS A 218 -16.49 -19.87 7.93
C HIS A 218 -15.15 -20.51 7.51
N ALA A 219 -14.15 -19.71 7.17
CA ALA A 219 -12.82 -20.20 6.84
C ALA A 219 -12.11 -20.79 8.06
N HIS A 220 -11.06 -21.59 7.82
CA HIS A 220 -10.23 -22.14 8.89
C HIS A 220 -9.72 -21.03 9.82
N PRO A 221 -9.62 -21.25 11.15
CA PRO A 221 -9.17 -20.24 12.11
C PRO A 221 -7.84 -19.56 11.73
N LEU A 222 -6.88 -20.30 11.17
CA LEU A 222 -5.60 -19.74 10.70
C LEU A 222 -5.81 -18.66 9.62
N VAL A 223 -6.64 -18.92 8.62
CA VAL A 223 -6.95 -17.96 7.53
C VAL A 223 -7.58 -16.70 8.12
N ARG A 224 -8.54 -16.87 9.03
CA ARG A 224 -9.23 -15.76 9.70
C ARG A 224 -8.28 -14.94 10.56
N CYS A 225 -7.34 -15.57 11.28
CA CYS A 225 -6.34 -14.89 12.08
C CYS A 225 -5.40 -14.02 11.22
N VAL A 226 -4.88 -14.56 10.12
CA VAL A 226 -3.96 -13.82 9.23
C VAL A 226 -4.69 -12.67 8.53
N ALA A 227 -5.90 -12.91 8.01
CA ALA A 227 -6.70 -11.86 7.38
C ALA A 227 -7.05 -10.73 8.35
N LEU A 228 -7.44 -11.07 9.59
CA LEU A 228 -7.73 -10.07 10.62
C LEU A 228 -6.45 -9.31 11.02
N ALA A 229 -5.33 -10.00 11.21
CA ALA A 229 -4.05 -9.37 11.53
C ALA A 229 -3.65 -8.36 10.45
N ASN A 230 -3.74 -8.73 9.17
CA ASN A 230 -3.45 -7.83 8.05
C ASN A 230 -4.35 -6.58 8.06
N LEU A 231 -5.62 -6.71 8.43
CA LEU A 231 -6.54 -5.57 8.54
C LEU A 231 -6.19 -4.66 9.73
N LEU A 232 -5.90 -5.24 10.91
CA LEU A 232 -5.60 -4.49 12.12
C LEU A 232 -4.23 -3.82 12.09
N CYS A 233 -3.25 -4.39 11.38
CA CYS A 233 -1.90 -3.83 11.27
C CYS A 233 -1.78 -2.57 10.41
N ARG A 234 -2.89 -2.08 9.82
CA ARG A 234 -2.89 -0.85 9.00
C ARG A 234 -2.74 0.41 9.83
N TYR A 235 -3.26 0.40 11.05
CA TYR A 235 -3.29 1.56 11.95
C TYR A 235 -2.94 1.12 13.36
N PRO A 236 -2.34 2.00 14.17
CA PRO A 236 -2.02 1.69 15.58
C PRO A 236 -3.25 1.54 16.47
N GLU A 237 -4.39 2.07 16.02
CA GLU A 237 -5.67 1.92 16.71
C GLU A 237 -6.67 1.14 15.85
N VAL A 238 -7.47 0.31 16.52
CA VAL A 238 -8.54 -0.46 15.86
C VAL A 238 -9.65 0.48 15.40
N ASP A 239 -9.71 0.70 14.10
CA ASP A 239 -10.72 1.51 13.43
C ASP A 239 -12.10 0.80 13.36
N VAL A 240 -13.08 1.44 12.70
CA VAL A 240 -14.44 0.88 12.55
C VAL A 240 -14.40 -0.42 11.74
N THR A 241 -13.60 -0.47 10.68
CA THR A 241 -13.47 -1.65 9.81
C THR A 241 -12.82 -2.80 10.56
N GLY A 242 -11.71 -2.55 11.26
CA GLY A 242 -11.02 -3.53 12.10
C GLY A 242 -11.91 -4.08 13.21
N ARG A 243 -12.72 -3.23 13.85
CA ARG A 243 -13.69 -3.65 14.86
C ARG A 243 -14.74 -4.60 14.30
N GLN A 244 -15.32 -4.26 13.15
CA GLN A 244 -16.33 -5.12 12.50
C GLN A 244 -15.72 -6.45 12.06
N ALA A 245 -14.51 -6.42 11.52
CA ALA A 245 -13.77 -7.62 11.14
C ALA A 245 -13.44 -8.50 12.36
N ALA A 246 -12.96 -7.91 13.46
CA ALA A 246 -12.64 -8.63 14.69
C ALA A 246 -13.86 -9.36 15.27
N ALA A 247 -15.01 -8.66 15.34
CA ALA A 247 -16.26 -9.26 15.79
C ALA A 247 -16.72 -10.38 14.85
N ARG A 248 -16.66 -10.18 13.54
CA ARG A 248 -17.21 -11.14 12.57
C ARG A 248 -16.31 -12.35 12.35
N LEU A 249 -15.00 -12.16 12.29
CA LEU A 249 -14.04 -13.25 12.03
C LEU A 249 -13.72 -14.06 13.27
N LEU A 250 -13.53 -13.40 14.41
CA LEU A 250 -13.03 -14.05 15.61
C LEU A 250 -13.86 -13.77 16.86
N ASP A 251 -15.06 -13.18 16.73
CA ASP A 251 -15.93 -12.84 17.86
C ASP A 251 -15.15 -12.07 18.98
N LEU A 252 -14.36 -11.09 18.58
CA LEU A 252 -13.55 -10.26 19.47
C LEU A 252 -14.14 -8.87 19.61
N GLY A 253 -14.20 -8.37 20.85
CA GLY A 253 -14.53 -6.98 21.13
C GLY A 253 -13.40 -6.03 20.69
N ARG A 254 -13.74 -4.73 20.53
CA ARG A 254 -12.73 -3.70 20.20
C ARG A 254 -11.59 -3.65 21.21
N ALA A 255 -11.92 -3.71 22.52
CA ALA A 255 -10.93 -3.63 23.57
C ALA A 255 -9.94 -4.81 23.53
N ASP A 256 -10.46 -6.03 23.29
CA ASP A 256 -9.62 -7.22 23.19
C ASP A 256 -8.73 -7.17 21.94
N ALA A 257 -9.28 -6.75 20.80
CA ALA A 257 -8.52 -6.59 19.56
C ALA A 257 -7.42 -5.53 19.73
N GLN A 258 -7.72 -4.40 20.38
CA GLN A 258 -6.71 -3.36 20.67
C GLN A 258 -5.63 -3.87 21.62
N ALA A 259 -6.00 -4.58 22.69
CA ALA A 259 -5.03 -5.15 23.62
C ALA A 259 -4.05 -6.13 22.94
N LEU A 260 -4.54 -6.96 22.00
CA LEU A 260 -3.70 -7.86 21.22
C LEU A 260 -2.78 -7.08 20.24
N LEU A 261 -3.29 -6.02 19.64
CA LEU A 261 -2.51 -5.14 18.77
C LEU A 261 -1.39 -4.44 19.56
N ASP A 262 -1.68 -3.93 20.76
CA ASP A 262 -0.70 -3.31 21.65
C ASP A 262 0.40 -4.30 22.09
N VAL A 263 0.04 -5.57 22.34
CA VAL A 263 1.00 -6.64 22.59
C VAL A 263 1.90 -6.85 21.36
N ALA A 264 1.30 -6.86 20.19
CA ALA A 264 2.04 -7.08 18.93
C ALA A 264 3.04 -5.93 18.66
N TYR A 265 2.67 -4.68 18.90
CA TYR A 265 3.58 -3.54 18.75
C TYR A 265 4.75 -3.60 19.72
N ARG A 266 4.52 -3.96 21.00
CA ARG A 266 5.62 -4.12 21.98
C ARG A 266 6.60 -5.21 21.57
N GLU A 267 6.11 -6.37 21.14
CA GLU A 267 6.98 -7.45 20.72
C GLU A 267 7.68 -7.16 19.40
N LEU A 268 7.05 -6.44 18.47
CA LEU A 268 7.68 -5.92 17.27
C LEU A 268 8.92 -5.09 17.64
N ALA A 269 8.78 -4.13 18.54
CA ALA A 269 9.89 -3.28 19.00
C ALA A 269 11.03 -4.11 19.61
N GLU A 270 10.72 -5.08 20.49
CA GLU A 270 11.70 -5.99 21.06
C GLU A 270 12.42 -6.84 19.99
N THR A 271 11.67 -7.32 19.01
CA THR A 271 12.23 -8.16 17.95
C THR A 271 13.13 -7.35 17.02
N ARG A 272 12.73 -6.14 16.64
CA ARG A 272 13.56 -5.22 15.86
C ARG A 272 14.87 -4.88 16.59
N ALA A 273 14.78 -4.54 17.85
CA ALA A 273 15.98 -4.28 18.69
C ALA A 273 16.90 -5.49 18.77
N ALA A 274 16.37 -6.72 18.88
CA ALA A 274 17.15 -7.95 18.87
C ALA A 274 17.93 -8.17 17.56
N PHE A 275 17.46 -7.60 16.45
CA PHE A 275 18.14 -7.63 15.15
C PHE A 275 18.96 -6.38 14.84
N GLY A 276 19.17 -5.49 15.82
CA GLY A 276 19.95 -4.25 15.69
C GLY A 276 19.28 -3.20 14.79
N GLU A 277 17.95 -3.25 14.69
CA GLU A 277 17.17 -2.20 14.05
C GLU A 277 16.81 -1.17 15.14
N ASP A 278 17.05 0.12 14.87
CA ASP A 278 16.76 1.17 15.84
C ASP A 278 15.29 1.10 16.27
N ALA A 279 15.09 0.93 17.56
CA ALA A 279 13.77 0.82 18.19
C ALA A 279 13.00 2.17 18.18
N ASP A 280 13.70 3.28 17.89
CA ASP A 280 13.15 4.62 17.99
C ASP A 280 12.30 5.04 16.78
N ALA A 281 12.27 4.25 15.70
CA ALA A 281 11.35 4.50 14.61
C ALA A 281 10.00 3.83 14.90
N ASP A 282 9.00 4.62 15.31
CA ASP A 282 7.60 4.19 15.36
C ASP A 282 7.21 3.64 13.97
N PRO A 283 6.64 2.41 13.88
CA PRO A 283 6.18 1.86 12.60
C PRO A 283 5.18 2.76 11.87
N ALA A 284 4.36 3.50 12.60
CA ALA A 284 3.47 4.53 12.04
C ALA A 284 4.27 5.74 11.56
N GLU A 285 5.28 6.19 12.32
CA GLU A 285 6.20 7.25 11.92
C GLU A 285 7.14 6.83 10.78
N ALA A 286 7.59 5.56 10.74
CA ALA A 286 8.41 5.05 9.64
C ALA A 286 7.64 5.04 8.32
N ASN A 287 6.36 4.70 8.34
CA ASN A 287 5.48 4.80 7.18
C ASN A 287 5.29 6.28 6.77
N GLU A 288 5.05 7.15 7.73
CA GLU A 288 4.94 8.59 7.49
C GLU A 288 6.28 9.23 7.05
N GLN A 289 7.40 8.84 7.65
CA GLN A 289 8.73 9.29 7.25
C GLN A 289 9.12 8.79 5.85
N THR A 290 8.71 7.58 5.46
CA THR A 290 8.94 7.06 4.10
C THR A 290 8.10 7.82 3.09
N LEU A 291 6.84 8.11 3.39
CA LEU A 291 5.99 8.98 2.57
C LEU A 291 6.57 10.40 2.48
N ARG A 292 7.09 10.94 3.57
CA ARG A 292 7.79 12.24 3.58
C ARG A 292 9.11 12.21 2.80
N ALA A 293 9.87 11.11 2.85
CA ALA A 293 11.12 10.94 2.09
C ALA A 293 10.87 10.78 0.60
N LEU A 294 9.86 9.98 0.20
CA LEU A 294 9.38 9.87 -1.18
C LEU A 294 8.84 11.20 -1.68
N GLY A 295 8.05 11.89 -0.87
CA GLY A 295 7.58 13.25 -1.16
C GLY A 295 8.74 14.24 -1.34
N LYS A 296 9.79 14.15 -0.52
CA LYS A 296 11.00 14.97 -0.67
C LYS A 296 11.79 14.64 -1.94
N GLN A 297 11.93 13.37 -2.31
CA GLN A 297 12.56 12.95 -3.57
C GLN A 297 11.73 13.36 -4.79
N ALA A 298 10.40 13.17 -4.74
CA ALA A 298 9.49 13.64 -5.77
C ALA A 298 9.51 15.17 -5.91
N ARG A 299 9.57 15.92 -4.79
CA ARG A 299 9.75 17.38 -4.77
C ARG A 299 11.08 17.79 -5.41
N THR A 300 12.17 17.07 -5.13
CA THR A 300 13.48 17.35 -5.71
C THR A 300 13.49 17.05 -7.21
N ALA A 301 12.89 15.96 -7.64
CA ALA A 301 12.74 15.58 -9.04
C ALA A 301 11.81 16.56 -9.80
N ALA A 302 10.71 16.99 -9.17
CA ALA A 302 9.80 17.98 -9.70
C ALA A 302 10.47 19.35 -9.89
N LEU A 303 11.27 19.79 -8.91
CA LEU A 303 12.08 20.99 -8.98
C LEU A 303 13.16 20.91 -10.08
N ALA A 304 13.65 19.69 -10.38
CA ALA A 304 14.65 19.45 -11.43
C ALA A 304 14.06 19.36 -12.85
N GLY A 305 12.77 19.64 -13.05
CA GLY A 305 12.12 19.67 -14.37
C GLY A 305 11.47 18.36 -14.82
N GLY A 306 11.37 17.35 -13.92
CA GLY A 306 10.80 16.04 -14.23
C GLY A 306 9.26 15.94 -14.21
N LEU A 307 8.56 16.96 -13.70
CA LEU A 307 7.08 16.94 -13.57
C LEU A 307 6.36 16.76 -14.92
N GLY A 308 6.87 17.38 -15.97
CA GLY A 308 6.28 17.29 -17.31
C GLY A 308 6.32 15.89 -17.92
N ALA A 309 7.33 15.08 -17.61
CA ALA A 309 7.44 13.71 -18.10
C ALA A 309 6.53 12.74 -17.32
N THR A 310 6.43 12.93 -16.01
CA THR A 310 5.58 12.08 -15.13
C THR A 310 4.09 12.30 -15.38
N LEU A 311 3.71 13.54 -15.77
CA LEU A 311 2.32 13.91 -16.08
C LEU A 311 1.90 13.57 -17.51
N ALA A 312 2.81 13.18 -18.41
CA ALA A 312 2.54 12.96 -19.83
C ALA A 312 1.99 11.56 -20.19
N GLU A 313 2.07 10.58 -19.30
CA GLU A 313 1.69 9.19 -19.55
C GLU A 313 0.42 8.81 -18.76
N GLY A 314 -0.75 8.76 -19.40
CA GLY A 314 -2.00 8.27 -18.83
C GLY A 314 -3.14 9.29 -18.78
N GLU A 315 -4.22 8.99 -18.04
CA GLU A 315 -5.33 9.92 -17.83
C GLU A 315 -4.88 11.12 -16.98
N THR A 316 -4.99 12.32 -17.54
CA THR A 316 -4.40 13.55 -16.98
C THR A 316 -4.85 13.85 -15.55
N ILE A 317 -6.12 13.60 -15.24
CA ILE A 317 -6.68 13.92 -13.91
C ILE A 317 -6.14 12.94 -12.86
N ASP A 318 -6.07 11.64 -13.17
CA ASP A 318 -5.49 10.64 -12.27
C ASP A 318 -4.01 10.94 -11.99
N ASN A 319 -3.28 11.43 -13.01
CA ASN A 319 -1.89 11.85 -12.83
C ASN A 319 -1.76 13.09 -11.94
N ILE A 320 -2.67 14.07 -12.06
CA ILE A 320 -2.72 15.24 -11.17
C ILE A 320 -2.95 14.80 -9.73
N ILE A 321 -3.94 13.92 -9.50
CA ILE A 321 -4.26 13.37 -8.18
C ILE A 321 -3.05 12.65 -7.59
N MET A 322 -2.41 11.79 -8.37
CA MET A 322 -1.22 11.06 -7.95
C MET A 322 -0.08 12.01 -7.58
N CYS A 323 0.18 13.03 -8.39
CA CYS A 323 1.23 14.01 -8.09
C CYS A 323 0.94 14.84 -6.83
N VAL A 324 -0.31 15.22 -6.58
CA VAL A 324 -0.69 15.92 -5.34
C VAL A 324 -0.42 15.03 -4.12
N ALA A 325 -0.79 13.75 -4.19
CA ALA A 325 -0.57 12.83 -3.10
C ALA A 325 0.94 12.61 -2.84
N LEU A 326 1.74 12.45 -3.90
CA LEU A 326 3.19 12.25 -3.79
C LEU A 326 3.94 13.51 -3.32
N LEU A 327 3.61 14.67 -3.90
CA LEU A 327 4.32 15.91 -3.61
C LEU A 327 3.94 16.52 -2.27
N PHE A 328 2.67 16.44 -1.92
CA PHE A 328 2.11 17.15 -0.78
C PHE A 328 1.57 16.25 0.32
N GLY A 329 1.55 14.92 0.12
CA GLY A 329 1.02 13.96 1.09
C GLY A 329 -0.50 14.07 1.29
N VAL A 330 -1.22 14.64 0.31
CA VAL A 330 -2.67 14.87 0.39
C VAL A 330 -3.41 13.75 -0.34
N ARG A 331 -4.31 13.07 0.37
CA ARG A 331 -5.09 11.94 -0.18
C ARG A 331 -6.51 12.31 -0.56
N HIS A 332 -7.08 13.28 0.14
CA HIS A 332 -8.45 13.72 -0.06
C HIS A 332 -8.43 15.02 -0.87
N LEU A 333 -8.79 14.92 -2.13
CA LEU A 333 -8.84 16.08 -3.01
C LEU A 333 -9.97 15.95 -4.03
N LEU A 334 -10.45 17.08 -4.48
CA LEU A 334 -11.45 17.21 -5.53
C LEU A 334 -10.88 18.02 -6.68
N VAL A 335 -11.20 17.60 -7.90
CA VAL A 335 -10.89 18.33 -9.13
C VAL A 335 -12.17 18.94 -9.66
N LEU A 336 -12.21 20.26 -9.72
CA LEU A 336 -13.31 21.02 -10.32
C LEU A 336 -12.81 21.60 -11.64
N GLN A 337 -13.52 21.36 -12.73
CA GLN A 337 -13.20 21.89 -14.05
C GLN A 337 -14.11 23.06 -14.40
N VAL A 338 -13.58 24.02 -15.14
CA VAL A 338 -14.36 25.13 -15.68
C VAL A 338 -15.22 24.63 -16.85
N ASP A 339 -16.51 24.88 -16.79
CA ASP A 339 -17.45 24.74 -17.88
C ASP A 339 -17.79 26.16 -18.38
N ASP A 340 -17.10 26.60 -19.42
CA ASP A 340 -17.26 27.98 -19.97
C ASP A 340 -18.64 28.22 -20.54
N ASP A 341 -19.34 27.19 -21.07
CA ASP A 341 -20.66 27.31 -21.68
C ASP A 341 -21.75 27.57 -20.63
N GLN A 342 -21.55 27.13 -19.38
CA GLN A 342 -22.50 27.26 -18.29
C GLN A 342 -22.03 28.19 -17.17
N GLU A 343 -20.86 28.82 -17.32
CA GLU A 343 -20.26 29.69 -16.29
C GLU A 343 -20.22 29.01 -14.90
N GLN A 344 -19.81 27.75 -14.87
CA GLN A 344 -19.78 26.92 -13.67
C GLN A 344 -18.47 26.16 -13.52
N LEU A 345 -18.16 25.84 -12.26
CA LEU A 345 -17.14 24.82 -11.91
C LEU A 345 -17.87 23.49 -11.69
N ARG A 346 -17.48 22.44 -12.41
CA ARG A 346 -18.05 21.10 -12.28
C ARG A 346 -17.07 20.13 -11.68
N GLY A 347 -17.59 19.29 -10.78
CA GLY A 347 -16.83 18.17 -10.23
C GLY A 347 -16.50 17.15 -11.30
N THR A 348 -15.28 16.64 -11.27
CA THR A 348 -14.82 15.59 -12.19
C THR A 348 -14.83 14.25 -11.50
N ALA A 349 -15.60 13.29 -12.04
CA ALA A 349 -15.59 11.92 -11.58
C ALA A 349 -14.26 11.25 -11.99
N THR A 350 -13.58 10.66 -11.01
CA THR A 350 -12.40 9.81 -11.23
C THR A 350 -12.63 8.48 -10.53
N PRO A 351 -11.90 7.42 -10.84
CA PRO A 351 -12.01 6.15 -10.12
C PRO A 351 -11.76 6.26 -8.60
N THR A 352 -11.09 7.34 -8.17
CA THR A 352 -10.74 7.66 -6.79
C THR A 352 -11.61 8.76 -6.19
N ALA A 353 -12.48 9.39 -6.99
CA ALA A 353 -13.34 10.48 -6.52
C ALA A 353 -14.49 9.96 -5.66
N HIS A 354 -14.90 10.79 -4.71
CA HIS A 354 -16.06 10.51 -3.88
C HIS A 354 -17.32 10.32 -4.76
N PRO A 355 -18.19 9.32 -4.47
CA PRO A 355 -19.46 9.15 -5.19
C PRO A 355 -20.27 10.45 -5.19
N GLY A 356 -20.82 10.83 -6.37
CA GLY A 356 -21.63 12.04 -6.56
C GLY A 356 -20.84 13.34 -6.72
N ILE A 357 -19.50 13.28 -6.93
CA ILE A 357 -18.73 14.50 -7.22
C ILE A 357 -19.06 15.07 -8.61
N ALA A 358 -19.38 14.22 -9.58
CA ALA A 358 -19.76 14.65 -10.93
C ALA A 358 -21.08 15.46 -10.96
N ASP A 359 -21.89 15.31 -9.93
CA ASP A 359 -23.16 16.05 -9.78
C ASP A 359 -22.96 17.42 -9.11
N LEU A 360 -21.75 17.72 -8.63
CA LEU A 360 -21.45 19.00 -8.00
C LEU A 360 -21.18 20.07 -9.05
N SER A 361 -21.80 21.22 -8.87
CA SER A 361 -21.50 22.42 -9.63
C SER A 361 -21.49 23.65 -8.73
N LEU A 362 -20.55 24.56 -8.98
CA LEU A 362 -20.42 25.84 -8.30
C LEU A 362 -20.56 26.95 -9.34
N PRO A 363 -21.29 28.04 -9.06
CA PRO A 363 -21.34 29.19 -9.97
C PRO A 363 -19.95 29.85 -10.05
N MET A 364 -19.54 30.28 -11.23
CA MET A 364 -18.34 31.08 -11.46
C MET A 364 -18.60 32.56 -11.07
N ASP A 365 -18.99 32.77 -9.83
CA ASP A 365 -19.31 34.07 -9.25
C ASP A 365 -18.61 34.18 -7.88
N ALA A 366 -17.80 35.22 -7.73
CA ALA A 366 -17.03 35.45 -6.51
C ALA A 366 -17.87 35.81 -5.28
N GLU A 367 -19.07 36.38 -5.49
CA GLU A 367 -20.00 36.71 -4.39
C GLU A 367 -20.84 35.48 -4.00
N ALA A 368 -21.16 34.62 -4.98
CA ALA A 368 -22.00 33.45 -4.78
C ALA A 368 -21.21 32.22 -4.25
N SER A 369 -19.88 32.10 -4.52
CA SER A 369 -19.07 31.00 -4.09
C SER A 369 -17.65 31.45 -3.66
N PRO A 370 -17.31 31.38 -2.37
CA PRO A 370 -15.96 31.57 -1.86
C PRO A 370 -14.91 30.62 -2.51
N ILE A 371 -15.30 29.38 -2.84
CA ILE A 371 -14.44 28.44 -3.57
C ILE A 371 -14.15 28.97 -4.97
N ALA A 372 -15.16 29.39 -5.72
CA ALA A 372 -15.00 29.97 -7.05
C ALA A 372 -14.22 31.30 -7.00
N SER A 373 -14.41 32.10 -5.96
CA SER A 373 -13.66 33.34 -5.73
C SER A 373 -12.16 33.13 -5.72
N CYS A 374 -11.67 32.00 -5.15
CA CYS A 374 -10.26 31.66 -5.15
C CYS A 374 -9.71 31.45 -6.57
N LEU A 375 -10.48 30.81 -7.45
CA LEU A 375 -10.11 30.67 -8.87
C LEU A 375 -10.13 32.01 -9.60
N LEU A 376 -11.22 32.77 -9.48
CA LEU A 376 -11.39 34.04 -10.20
C LEU A 376 -10.31 35.07 -9.84
N HIS A 377 -9.89 35.10 -8.59
CA HIS A 377 -8.81 35.98 -8.13
C HIS A 377 -7.42 35.36 -8.16
N ASN A 378 -7.27 34.13 -8.69
CA ASN A 378 -6.02 33.38 -8.73
C ASN A 378 -5.30 33.31 -7.38
N ARG A 379 -6.05 33.03 -6.30
CA ARG A 379 -5.50 32.97 -4.95
C ARG A 379 -5.51 31.53 -4.43
N ILE A 380 -4.39 31.14 -3.84
CA ILE A 380 -4.32 29.94 -2.99
C ILE A 380 -4.86 30.39 -1.64
N ASP A 381 -5.97 29.80 -1.20
CA ASP A 381 -6.64 30.19 0.03
C ASP A 381 -7.05 28.96 0.84
N THR A 382 -7.28 29.16 2.14
CA THR A 382 -7.68 28.09 3.05
C THR A 382 -9.07 28.38 3.57
N LEU A 383 -9.96 27.40 3.43
CA LEU A 383 -11.32 27.44 3.91
C LEU A 383 -11.47 26.48 5.10
N GLU A 384 -12.16 26.90 6.15
CA GLU A 384 -12.49 26.00 7.26
C GLU A 384 -13.68 25.12 6.87
N ALA A 385 -13.50 23.80 6.94
CA ALA A 385 -14.54 22.82 6.65
C ALA A 385 -15.62 22.74 7.77
N THR A 386 -15.37 23.39 8.92
CA THR A 386 -16.29 23.36 10.06
C THR A 386 -17.29 24.51 10.03
N ARG A 387 -18.57 24.16 10.24
CA ARG A 387 -19.73 25.07 10.32
C ARG A 387 -19.70 26.06 11.50
N GLN A 388 -18.58 26.38 12.11
CA GLN A 388 -18.53 27.31 13.21
C GLN A 388 -18.25 28.73 12.75
N GLY A 389 -19.34 29.48 12.52
CA GLY A 389 -19.30 30.93 12.54
C GLY A 389 -19.46 31.73 11.24
N GLY A 390 -19.65 31.10 10.08
CA GLY A 390 -19.94 31.78 8.81
C GLY A 390 -20.88 30.98 7.93
N THR A 391 -21.86 31.61 7.33
CA THR A 391 -22.79 30.97 6.39
C THR A 391 -22.12 30.82 5.02
N LEU A 392 -21.34 29.74 4.82
CA LEU A 392 -20.95 29.38 3.46
C LEU A 392 -22.18 28.98 2.65
N PRO A 393 -22.24 29.31 1.35
CA PRO A 393 -23.27 28.83 0.46
C PRO A 393 -23.39 27.31 0.48
N VAL A 394 -24.61 26.80 0.28
CA VAL A 394 -24.89 25.35 0.36
C VAL A 394 -24.02 24.55 -0.61
N ALA A 395 -23.79 25.08 -1.82
CA ALA A 395 -22.96 24.41 -2.82
C ALA A 395 -21.50 24.28 -2.38
N ASP A 396 -20.91 25.30 -1.75
CA ASP A 396 -19.56 25.25 -1.17
C ASP A 396 -19.51 24.25 -0.01
N CYS A 397 -20.53 24.24 0.86
CA CYS A 397 -20.64 23.22 1.92
C CYS A 397 -20.67 21.81 1.36
N GLN A 398 -21.39 21.57 0.26
CA GLN A 398 -21.45 20.25 -0.39
C GLN A 398 -20.09 19.80 -0.94
N VAL A 399 -19.26 20.72 -1.43
CA VAL A 399 -17.90 20.42 -1.84
C VAL A 399 -17.04 20.06 -0.65
N LEU A 400 -17.10 20.86 0.43
CA LEU A 400 -16.31 20.67 1.64
C LEU A 400 -16.70 19.40 2.41
N ASP A 401 -18.00 19.06 2.45
CA ASP A 401 -18.53 17.85 3.11
C ASP A 401 -18.02 16.54 2.46
N ARG A 402 -17.49 16.60 1.23
CA ARG A 402 -16.90 15.45 0.53
C ARG A 402 -15.39 15.32 0.72
N LEU A 403 -14.79 16.28 1.39
CA LEU A 403 -13.38 16.25 1.77
C LEU A 403 -13.27 15.74 3.20
N ASP A 404 -12.44 14.73 3.40
CA ASP A 404 -12.09 14.27 4.74
C ASP A 404 -10.94 15.13 5.28
N GLY A 405 -11.29 16.23 5.98
CA GLY A 405 -10.32 17.16 6.52
C GLY A 405 -10.97 18.23 7.42
N GLU A 406 -10.15 18.87 8.24
CA GLU A 406 -10.57 20.00 9.10
C GLU A 406 -10.58 21.33 8.34
N THR A 407 -9.74 21.40 7.30
CA THR A 407 -9.55 22.57 6.44
C THR A 407 -9.48 22.14 4.99
N ALA A 408 -9.84 23.04 4.08
CA ALA A 408 -9.67 22.84 2.65
C ALA A 408 -8.75 23.92 2.07
N LEU A 409 -7.70 23.49 1.34
CA LEU A 409 -6.82 24.39 0.61
C LEU A 409 -7.21 24.39 -0.87
N THR A 410 -7.50 25.57 -1.41
CA THR A 410 -7.84 25.75 -2.82
C THR A 410 -6.61 26.10 -3.64
N LEU A 411 -6.44 25.40 -4.78
CA LEU A 411 -5.31 25.58 -5.67
C LEU A 411 -5.81 25.85 -7.10
N PRO A 412 -5.84 27.13 -7.54
CA PRO A 412 -6.30 27.52 -8.86
C PRO A 412 -5.41 26.98 -9.98
N LEU A 413 -6.03 26.43 -11.03
CA LEU A 413 -5.36 25.92 -12.22
C LEU A 413 -5.60 26.85 -13.40
N PHE A 414 -4.51 27.33 -14.00
CA PHE A 414 -4.54 28.24 -15.14
C PHE A 414 -3.76 27.68 -16.33
N SER A 415 -4.18 28.00 -17.54
CA SER A 415 -3.41 27.77 -18.75
C SER A 415 -3.47 29.01 -19.62
N SER A 416 -2.29 29.56 -19.99
CA SER A 416 -2.18 30.77 -20.80
C SER A 416 -3.02 31.93 -20.28
N GLY A 417 -3.10 32.12 -18.98
CA GLY A 417 -3.86 33.17 -18.31
C GLY A 417 -5.37 32.93 -18.20
N ARG A 418 -5.89 31.79 -18.67
CA ARG A 418 -7.30 31.41 -18.54
C ARG A 418 -7.49 30.43 -17.39
N PRO A 419 -8.54 30.55 -16.57
CA PRO A 419 -8.86 29.56 -15.57
C PRO A 419 -9.35 28.27 -16.27
N VAL A 420 -8.84 27.12 -15.89
CA VAL A 420 -9.20 25.80 -16.46
C VAL A 420 -9.78 24.85 -15.42
N GLY A 421 -9.52 25.11 -14.15
CA GLY A 421 -10.04 24.32 -13.06
C GLY A 421 -9.52 24.75 -11.70
N LEU A 422 -9.93 24.03 -10.68
CA LEU A 422 -9.56 24.26 -9.29
C LEU A 422 -9.34 22.90 -8.61
N LEU A 423 -8.24 22.75 -7.88
CA LEU A 423 -8.07 21.66 -6.93
C LEU A 423 -8.51 22.13 -5.55
N VAL A 424 -9.26 21.28 -4.85
CA VAL A 424 -9.67 21.51 -3.46
C VAL A 424 -9.10 20.35 -2.64
N LEU A 425 -8.17 20.66 -1.74
CA LEU A 425 -7.38 19.68 -0.97
C LEU A 425 -7.93 19.61 0.46
N GLY A 426 -8.38 18.43 0.91
CA GLY A 426 -8.77 18.18 2.29
C GLY A 426 -7.56 17.96 3.19
N LEU A 427 -7.40 18.74 4.24
CA LEU A 427 -6.21 18.79 5.08
C LEU A 427 -6.53 18.79 6.57
N ARG A 428 -5.61 18.29 7.39
CA ARG A 428 -5.56 18.58 8.82
C ARG A 428 -4.91 19.95 9.05
N ARG A 429 -5.21 20.61 10.16
CA ARG A 429 -4.66 21.94 10.47
C ARG A 429 -3.12 22.01 10.41
N GLU A 430 -2.45 20.97 10.89
CA GLU A 430 -0.97 20.89 10.86
C GLU A 430 -0.44 20.81 9.42
N GLN A 431 -1.08 20.04 8.54
CA GLN A 431 -0.73 19.94 7.13
C GLN A 431 -0.94 21.26 6.40
N THR A 432 -2.01 21.99 6.73
CA THR A 432 -2.32 23.30 6.13
C THR A 432 -1.21 24.29 6.41
N ALA A 433 -0.76 24.38 7.67
CA ALA A 433 0.33 25.28 8.06
C ALA A 433 1.65 24.95 7.34
N ALA A 434 1.94 23.66 7.15
CA ALA A 434 3.13 23.21 6.42
C ALA A 434 3.06 23.58 4.92
N LEU A 435 1.91 23.32 4.29
CA LEU A 435 1.72 23.60 2.85
C LEU A 435 1.67 25.12 2.54
N GLN A 436 1.15 25.94 3.44
CA GLN A 436 1.20 27.39 3.29
C GLN A 436 2.61 27.95 3.22
N GLN A 437 3.60 27.28 3.83
CA GLN A 437 5.00 27.65 3.72
C GLN A 437 5.61 27.27 2.35
N GLU A 438 4.98 26.38 1.60
CA GLU A 438 5.44 25.88 0.30
C GLU A 438 4.69 26.48 -0.89
N THR A 439 4.14 27.70 -0.75
CA THR A 439 3.32 28.38 -1.76
C THR A 439 3.98 28.43 -3.15
N GLY A 440 5.31 28.58 -3.22
CA GLY A 440 6.06 28.57 -4.47
C GLY A 440 5.99 27.23 -5.22
N LEU A 441 6.08 26.11 -4.48
CA LEU A 441 5.97 24.77 -5.06
C LEU A 441 4.50 24.47 -5.49
N LEU A 442 3.54 24.88 -4.67
CA LEU A 442 2.11 24.78 -5.02
C LEU A 442 1.78 25.53 -6.31
N ARG A 443 2.32 26.73 -6.48
CA ARG A 443 2.15 27.52 -7.71
C ARG A 443 2.76 26.83 -8.92
N ALA A 444 4.02 26.40 -8.82
CA ALA A 444 4.71 25.72 -9.93
C ALA A 444 3.97 24.44 -10.35
N PHE A 445 3.43 23.69 -9.37
CA PHE A 445 2.58 22.54 -9.64
C PHE A 445 1.26 22.93 -10.33
N ALA A 446 0.57 23.96 -9.82
CA ALA A 446 -0.69 24.43 -10.37
C ALA A 446 -0.58 24.88 -11.83
N ASP A 447 0.51 25.58 -12.18
CA ASP A 447 0.77 26.03 -13.55
C ASP A 447 0.92 24.84 -14.52
N GLN A 448 1.65 23.79 -14.10
CA GLN A 448 1.83 22.59 -14.91
C GLN A 448 0.56 21.74 -15.02
N ALA A 449 -0.13 21.52 -13.89
CA ALA A 449 -1.39 20.80 -13.86
C ALA A 449 -2.48 21.51 -14.71
N GLY A 450 -2.53 22.85 -14.64
CA GLY A 450 -3.43 23.65 -15.46
C GLY A 450 -3.15 23.53 -16.96
N ALA A 451 -1.89 23.55 -17.37
CA ALA A 451 -1.52 23.39 -18.79
C ALA A 451 -1.93 22.00 -19.33
N LEU A 452 -1.78 20.95 -18.52
CA LEU A 452 -2.19 19.59 -18.89
C LEU A 452 -3.70 19.44 -18.96
N LEU A 453 -4.43 19.95 -17.97
CA LEU A 453 -5.88 19.91 -17.95
C LEU A 453 -6.48 20.64 -19.16
N ALA A 454 -5.93 21.80 -19.52
CA ALA A 454 -6.35 22.52 -20.72
C ALA A 454 -6.11 21.73 -22.01
N ARG A 455 -5.00 20.99 -22.09
CA ARG A 455 -4.71 20.14 -23.25
C ARG A 455 -5.71 18.99 -23.36
N GLN A 456 -6.05 18.34 -22.26
CA GLN A 456 -7.06 17.28 -22.24
C GLN A 456 -8.43 17.82 -22.66
N GLN A 457 -8.87 18.94 -22.10
CA GLN A 457 -10.13 19.58 -22.48
C GLN A 457 -10.19 19.89 -24.00
N GLN A 458 -9.07 20.32 -24.61
CA GLN A 458 -9.00 20.54 -26.03
C GLN A 458 -9.02 19.24 -26.87
N GLU A 459 -8.44 18.16 -26.35
CA GLU A 459 -8.46 16.85 -27.00
C GLU A 459 -9.89 16.27 -26.95
N ASP A 460 -10.58 16.39 -25.82
CA ASP A 460 -11.97 15.91 -25.62
C ASP A 460 -12.97 16.71 -26.45
N ALA A 461 -12.74 18.01 -26.66
CA ALA A 461 -13.57 18.88 -27.49
C ALA A 461 -13.38 18.66 -29.01
N ARG A 462 -12.37 17.89 -29.44
CA ARG A 462 -12.17 17.57 -30.87
C ARG A 462 -13.21 16.57 -31.34
N PRO A 463 -14.04 16.88 -32.37
CA PRO A 463 -15.00 15.92 -32.92
C PRO A 463 -14.25 14.66 -33.39
N ALA A 464 -14.75 13.50 -32.99
CA ALA A 464 -14.18 12.19 -33.38
C ALA A 464 -13.92 12.18 -34.88
N ARG A 465 -12.68 12.06 -35.30
CA ARG A 465 -12.32 11.91 -36.72
C ARG A 465 -13.06 10.70 -37.23
N GLN A 466 -14.03 10.91 -38.15
CA GLN A 466 -14.70 9.85 -38.88
C GLN A 466 -13.64 8.91 -39.46
N PRO A 467 -13.75 7.59 -39.24
CA PRO A 467 -12.83 6.66 -39.84
C PRO A 467 -12.86 6.85 -41.38
N ARG A 468 -11.74 7.22 -41.97
CA ARG A 468 -11.60 7.26 -43.41
C ARG A 468 -11.97 5.89 -43.94
N VAL A 469 -13.15 5.77 -44.57
CA VAL A 469 -13.55 4.60 -45.37
C VAL A 469 -12.52 4.46 -46.47
N ARG A 470 -11.61 3.50 -46.35
CA ARG A 470 -10.74 3.11 -47.47
C ARG A 470 -11.65 2.60 -48.57
N ALA A 471 -11.80 3.39 -49.64
CA ALA A 471 -12.43 2.97 -50.87
C ALA A 471 -11.71 1.70 -51.35
N ARG A 472 -12.39 0.57 -51.29
CA ARG A 472 -11.94 -0.66 -51.93
C ARG A 472 -11.84 -0.38 -53.41
N ARG A 473 -10.62 -0.25 -53.96
CA ARG A 473 -10.36 -0.36 -55.39
C ARG A 473 -10.77 -1.75 -55.81
N THR A 474 -11.90 -1.85 -56.48
CA THR A 474 -12.31 -3.06 -57.24
C THR A 474 -11.29 -3.27 -58.35
N ALA A 475 -10.45 -4.27 -58.21
CA ALA A 475 -9.60 -4.77 -59.28
C ALA A 475 -10.50 -5.39 -60.35
N ARG A 476 -10.57 -4.77 -61.52
CA ARG A 476 -11.14 -5.39 -62.73
C ARG A 476 -10.21 -6.53 -63.16
N ALA A 477 -10.74 -7.73 -63.20
CA ALA A 477 -10.09 -8.87 -63.81
C ALA A 477 -10.02 -8.69 -65.35
N PRO A 478 -8.94 -9.11 -66.03
CA PRO A 478 -8.86 -9.08 -67.45
C PRO A 478 -9.68 -10.23 -68.07
N ILE A 479 -10.49 -9.90 -69.08
CA ILE A 479 -11.22 -10.85 -69.91
C ILE A 479 -10.18 -11.48 -70.90
N THR A 480 -9.91 -12.76 -70.75
CA THR A 480 -9.18 -13.54 -71.78
C THR A 480 -10.19 -14.12 -72.78
N PHE A 481 -10.10 -13.71 -74.07
CA PHE A 481 -10.71 -14.37 -75.15
C PHE A 481 -9.87 -15.59 -75.51
N GLY A 482 -10.51 -16.78 -75.60
CA GLY A 482 -9.90 -18.00 -76.12
C GLY A 482 -10.07 -18.09 -77.60
N HIS A 483 -9.08 -18.66 -78.28
CA HIS A 483 -9.14 -19.43 -79.53
C HIS A 483 -8.72 -20.85 -79.22
#